data_64a02b4b0315e145f0653ab01e98f505
#
_entry.id   64a02b4b0315e145f0653ab01e98f505
#
_cell.length_a   1.000
_cell.length_b   1.000
_cell.length_c   1.000
_cell.angle_alpha   90.00
_cell.angle_beta   90.00
_cell.angle_gamma   90.00
#
_symmetry.space_group_name_H-M   'P 1'
#
loop_
_entity.id
_entity.type
_entity.pdbx_description
1 polymer ?
#
loop_
_entity_poly.entity_id
_entity_poly.type
_entity_poly.pdbx_seq_one_letter_code
_entity_poly.pdbx_strand_id
1 'polypeptide(L)'
;PINFIQSKNISFTNDFKNGLGPLGGVLTAMKWIKQNNRNYEWISTFPSDTPFFTKKELKYFYEKIRINEGKLFFIKSEDTRHNIFGLWSIKLMDQLETDLEKGERKVEVWADSIGVNTVNIDYKKPDPFFNINTKEDLKKAIEIMKND
;
A
#
# COMPACT_ATOMS: atom_id res chain seq x y z
N PRO A 1 -5.66 24.71 -5.06
CA PRO A 1 -4.52 23.97 -5.57
C PRO A 1 -3.53 23.76 -4.44
N ILE A 2 -3.33 22.51 -4.08
CA ILE A 2 -2.30 22.14 -3.09
C ILE A 2 -0.98 22.20 -3.85
N ASN A 3 -0.11 23.14 -3.48
CA ASN A 3 1.25 23.16 -4.00
C ASN A 3 2.02 22.01 -3.36
N PHE A 4 2.05 20.88 -4.05
CA PHE A 4 2.86 19.74 -3.62
C PHE A 4 4.34 20.07 -3.83
N ILE A 5 5.16 19.64 -2.88
CA ILE A 5 6.61 19.73 -2.98
C ILE A 5 7.05 18.91 -4.21
N GLN A 6 7.47 19.58 -5.25
CA GLN A 6 8.12 18.93 -6.39
C GLN A 6 9.51 18.50 -5.96
N SER A 7 9.68 17.23 -5.57
CA SER A 7 11.01 16.63 -5.48
C SER A 7 11.30 15.85 -6.77
N LYS A 8 12.58 15.71 -7.12
CA LYS A 8 13.01 14.94 -8.31
C LYS A 8 12.57 13.46 -8.26
N ASN A 9 12.08 12.99 -7.12
CA ASN A 9 11.71 11.60 -6.85
C ASN A 9 10.20 11.39 -6.67
N ILE A 10 9.38 12.44 -6.87
CA ILE A 10 7.93 12.34 -6.77
C ILE A 10 7.33 12.54 -8.15
N SER A 11 6.53 11.58 -8.57
CA SER A 11 5.75 11.64 -9.81
C SER A 11 4.27 11.48 -9.49
N PHE A 12 3.44 12.26 -10.17
CA PHE A 12 2.00 12.15 -10.10
C PHE A 12 1.49 11.51 -11.38
N THR A 13 0.58 10.57 -11.27
CA THR A 13 -0.09 9.96 -12.41
C THR A 13 -1.58 9.80 -12.10
N ASN A 14 -2.40 9.90 -13.13
CA ASN A 14 -3.82 9.57 -13.00
C ASN A 14 -3.99 8.06 -13.10
N ASP A 15 -5.05 7.55 -12.48
CA ASP A 15 -5.41 6.14 -12.62
C ASP A 15 -5.58 5.78 -14.10
N PHE A 16 -5.08 4.61 -14.47
CA PHE A 16 -5.19 4.07 -15.83
C PHE A 16 -6.65 4.03 -16.32
N LYS A 17 -7.58 3.76 -15.40
CA LYS A 17 -9.02 3.77 -15.63
C LYS A 17 -9.75 4.15 -14.35
N ASN A 18 -10.69 5.05 -14.43
CA ASN A 18 -11.49 5.48 -13.29
C ASN A 18 -12.37 4.34 -12.72
N GLY A 19 -12.60 4.38 -11.43
CA GLY A 19 -13.54 3.47 -10.76
C GLY A 19 -13.00 2.05 -10.46
N LEU A 20 -11.68 1.85 -10.55
CA LEU A 20 -11.05 0.57 -10.25
C LEU A 20 -10.63 0.42 -8.78
N GLY A 21 -10.83 1.44 -7.96
CA GLY A 21 -10.44 1.44 -6.55
C GLY A 21 -8.93 1.26 -6.33
N PRO A 22 -8.50 0.83 -5.13
CA PRO A 22 -7.08 0.74 -4.80
C PRO A 22 -6.29 -0.20 -5.73
N LEU A 23 -6.88 -1.29 -6.20
CA LEU A 23 -6.25 -2.20 -7.18
C LEU A 23 -5.93 -1.49 -8.50
N GLY A 24 -6.77 -0.53 -8.91
CA GLY A 24 -6.50 0.30 -10.09
C GLY A 24 -5.26 1.17 -9.93
N GLY A 25 -5.05 1.75 -8.75
CA GLY A 25 -3.84 2.49 -8.42
C GLY A 25 -2.59 1.62 -8.47
N VAL A 26 -2.66 0.39 -7.94
CA VAL A 26 -1.56 -0.59 -8.02
C VAL A 26 -1.24 -0.93 -9.48
N LEU A 27 -2.24 -1.24 -10.29
CA LEU A 27 -2.05 -1.52 -11.72
C LEU A 27 -1.44 -0.33 -12.45
N THR A 28 -1.91 0.89 -12.14
CA THR A 28 -1.39 2.12 -12.74
C THR A 28 0.11 2.29 -12.44
N ALA A 29 0.53 2.05 -11.21
CA ALA A 29 1.94 2.12 -10.82
C ALA A 29 2.78 1.06 -11.56
N MET A 30 2.30 -0.17 -11.67
CA MET A 30 2.97 -1.23 -12.41
C MET A 30 3.13 -0.89 -13.90
N LYS A 31 2.07 -0.38 -14.55
CA LYS A 31 2.10 0.05 -15.96
C LYS A 31 3.05 1.23 -16.16
N TRP A 32 3.06 2.19 -15.24
CA TRP A 32 3.97 3.32 -15.31
C TRP A 32 5.45 2.88 -15.27
N ILE A 33 5.79 1.92 -14.41
CA ILE A 33 7.14 1.34 -14.33
C ILE A 33 7.53 0.72 -15.67
N LYS A 34 6.66 -0.09 -16.26
CA LYS A 34 6.89 -0.75 -17.54
C LYS A 34 7.05 0.26 -18.68
N GLN A 35 6.18 1.27 -18.76
CA GLN A 35 6.21 2.31 -19.80
C GLN A 35 7.46 3.19 -19.73
N ASN A 36 7.99 3.42 -18.52
CA ASN A 36 9.18 4.24 -18.34
C ASN A 36 10.49 3.43 -18.32
N ASN A 37 10.44 2.18 -18.79
CA ASN A 37 11.59 1.26 -18.87
C ASN A 37 12.37 1.18 -17.54
N ARG A 38 11.66 1.24 -16.42
CA ARG A 38 12.25 1.08 -15.08
C ARG A 38 12.40 -0.41 -14.76
N ASN A 39 13.60 -0.79 -14.37
CA ASN A 39 13.93 -2.19 -14.09
C ASN A 39 13.63 -2.56 -12.63
N TYR A 40 12.40 -2.22 -12.17
CA TYR A 40 11.93 -2.58 -10.84
C TYR A 40 11.12 -3.88 -10.91
N GLU A 41 11.36 -4.76 -9.99
CA GLU A 41 10.63 -6.03 -9.86
C GLU A 41 9.48 -5.96 -8.85
N TRP A 42 9.48 -4.94 -8.00
CA TRP A 42 8.55 -4.79 -6.90
C TRP A 42 8.08 -3.35 -6.77
N ILE A 43 6.83 -3.18 -6.34
CA ILE A 43 6.29 -1.91 -5.85
C ILE A 43 5.81 -2.06 -4.42
N SER A 44 5.91 -0.97 -3.66
CA SER A 44 5.32 -0.89 -2.32
C SER A 44 4.18 0.10 -2.33
N THR A 45 3.12 -0.22 -1.61
CA THR A 45 1.96 0.62 -1.42
C THR A 45 1.77 0.96 0.05
N PHE A 46 1.39 2.20 0.31
CA PHE A 46 1.09 2.70 1.65
C PHE A 46 -0.07 3.70 1.55
N PRO A 47 -1.04 3.64 2.49
CA PRO A 47 -2.06 4.68 2.60
C PRO A 47 -1.45 6.03 2.95
N SER A 48 -2.04 7.11 2.48
CA SER A 48 -1.60 8.48 2.79
C SER A 48 -2.26 9.08 4.03
N ASP A 49 -3.20 8.37 4.63
CA ASP A 49 -4.05 8.76 5.75
C ASP A 49 -3.67 8.10 7.09
N THR A 50 -2.48 7.51 7.17
CA THR A 50 -1.93 6.83 8.37
C THR A 50 -0.70 7.57 8.91
N PRO A 51 -0.89 8.63 9.70
CA PRO A 51 0.18 9.55 10.08
C PRO A 51 1.24 8.96 11.02
N PHE A 52 0.93 7.86 11.71
CA PHE A 52 1.82 7.22 12.68
C PHE A 52 2.65 6.08 12.12
N PHE A 53 2.42 5.70 10.86
CA PHE A 53 3.27 4.71 10.19
C PHE A 53 4.64 5.31 9.86
N THR A 54 5.69 4.72 10.38
CA THR A 54 7.03 5.29 10.31
C THR A 54 8.03 4.41 9.56
N LYS A 55 9.23 4.94 9.38
CA LYS A 55 10.35 4.17 8.82
C LYS A 55 10.70 2.93 9.63
N LYS A 56 10.36 2.87 10.91
CA LYS A 56 10.62 1.73 11.78
C LYS A 56 9.78 0.52 11.37
N GLU A 57 8.47 0.70 11.20
CA GLU A 57 7.55 -0.33 10.74
C GLU A 57 7.91 -0.79 9.32
N LEU A 58 8.23 0.18 8.46
CA LEU A 58 8.67 -0.09 7.08
C LEU A 58 9.93 -0.96 7.04
N LYS A 59 10.95 -0.59 7.82
CA LYS A 59 12.20 -1.34 7.90
C LYS A 59 11.96 -2.77 8.40
N TYR A 60 11.19 -2.92 9.47
CA TYR A 60 10.83 -4.22 10.02
C TYR A 60 10.11 -5.08 8.99
N PHE A 61 9.14 -4.50 8.26
CA PHE A 61 8.41 -5.19 7.21
C PHE A 61 9.36 -5.76 6.15
N TYR A 62 10.28 -4.96 5.62
CA TYR A 62 11.24 -5.42 4.61
C TYR A 62 12.23 -6.46 5.14
N GLU A 63 12.64 -6.36 6.38
CA GLU A 63 13.55 -7.34 7.01
C GLU A 63 12.90 -8.73 7.18
N LYS A 64 11.57 -8.78 7.29
CA LYS A 64 10.81 -10.02 7.47
C LYS A 64 10.32 -10.66 6.18
N ILE A 65 10.27 -9.89 5.10
CA ILE A 65 9.85 -10.42 3.79
C ILE A 65 10.87 -11.40 3.25
N ARG A 66 10.37 -12.53 2.76
CA ARG A 66 11.13 -13.51 2.01
C ARG A 66 10.62 -13.55 0.56
N ILE A 67 11.18 -12.70 -0.29
CA ILE A 67 10.71 -12.50 -1.67
C ILE A 67 10.70 -13.76 -2.53
N ASN A 68 11.46 -14.78 -2.17
CA ASN A 68 11.45 -16.07 -2.86
C ASN A 68 10.24 -16.95 -2.49
N GLU A 69 9.51 -16.61 -1.44
CA GLU A 69 8.37 -17.37 -0.92
C GLU A 69 7.02 -16.87 -1.44
N GLY A 70 6.98 -15.77 -2.20
CA GLY A 70 5.72 -15.24 -2.70
C GLY A 70 5.85 -14.08 -3.67
N LYS A 71 4.72 -13.60 -4.15
CA LYS A 71 4.61 -12.47 -5.07
C LYS A 71 3.86 -11.28 -4.47
N LEU A 72 3.20 -11.49 -3.34
CA LEU A 72 2.37 -10.50 -2.65
C LEU A 72 2.55 -10.64 -1.15
N PHE A 73 2.86 -9.54 -0.49
CA PHE A 73 3.07 -9.50 0.96
C PHE A 73 2.33 -8.31 1.54
N PHE A 74 1.56 -8.54 2.62
CA PHE A 74 0.88 -7.49 3.36
C PHE A 74 1.29 -7.48 4.82
N ILE A 75 1.19 -6.32 5.46
CA ILE A 75 1.34 -6.20 6.90
C ILE A 75 0.08 -6.74 7.56
N LYS A 76 0.28 -7.48 8.64
CA LYS A 76 -0.76 -7.88 9.59
C LYS A 76 -0.38 -7.37 10.98
N SER A 77 -1.32 -6.83 11.73
CA SER A 77 -1.16 -6.52 13.14
C SER A 77 -2.34 -7.07 13.92
N GLU A 78 -2.08 -7.71 15.04
CA GLU A 78 -3.10 -8.46 15.77
C GLU A 78 -3.86 -9.42 14.82
N ASP A 79 -5.18 -9.29 14.72
CA ASP A 79 -5.99 -10.08 13.80
C ASP A 79 -6.33 -9.37 12.48
N THR A 80 -5.84 -8.14 12.28
CA THR A 80 -6.17 -7.30 11.12
C THR A 80 -5.07 -7.34 10.07
N ARG A 81 -5.43 -7.70 8.83
CA ARG A 81 -4.57 -7.56 7.64
C ARG A 81 -4.78 -6.18 7.01
N HIS A 82 -3.69 -5.47 6.82
CA HIS A 82 -3.69 -4.13 6.24
C HIS A 82 -3.42 -4.21 4.74
N ASN A 83 -4.46 -4.39 3.95
CA ASN A 83 -4.41 -4.77 2.53
C ASN A 83 -3.77 -3.72 1.57
N ILE A 84 -3.44 -2.51 2.06
CA ILE A 84 -2.74 -1.48 1.28
C ILE A 84 -1.29 -1.30 1.75
N PHE A 85 -0.96 -1.76 2.95
CA PHE A 85 0.43 -1.80 3.41
C PHE A 85 1.11 -3.05 2.86
N GLY A 86 1.67 -2.95 1.65
CA GLY A 86 2.11 -4.14 0.96
C GLY A 86 3.29 -3.99 0.02
N LEU A 87 3.84 -5.13 -0.34
CA LEU A 87 4.84 -5.30 -1.38
C LEU A 87 4.29 -6.23 -2.47
N TRP A 88 4.28 -5.75 -3.70
CA TRP A 88 3.65 -6.39 -4.85
C TRP A 88 4.69 -6.67 -5.93
N SER A 89 4.79 -7.90 -6.39
CA SER A 89 5.65 -8.22 -7.54
C SER A 89 5.03 -7.67 -8.83
N ILE A 90 5.86 -7.03 -9.66
CA ILE A 90 5.46 -6.58 -11.01
C ILE A 90 4.96 -7.75 -11.88
N LYS A 91 5.38 -8.96 -11.59
CA LYS A 91 4.91 -10.18 -12.29
C LYS A 91 3.40 -10.44 -12.13
N LEU A 92 2.74 -9.75 -11.19
CA LEU A 92 1.29 -9.83 -10.99
C LEU A 92 0.50 -8.90 -11.92
N MET A 93 1.16 -8.03 -12.68
CA MET A 93 0.51 -6.97 -13.45
C MET A 93 -0.55 -7.49 -14.43
N ASP A 94 -0.20 -8.50 -15.24
CA ASP A 94 -1.11 -9.01 -16.28
C ASP A 94 -2.31 -9.76 -15.65
N GLN A 95 -2.09 -10.48 -14.56
CA GLN A 95 -3.16 -11.12 -13.78
C GLN A 95 -4.09 -10.08 -13.16
N LEU A 96 -3.51 -9.03 -12.53
CA LEU A 96 -4.29 -7.95 -11.92
C LEU A 96 -5.14 -7.22 -12.96
N GLU A 97 -4.60 -6.93 -14.14
CA GLU A 97 -5.34 -6.29 -15.22
C GLU A 97 -6.52 -7.15 -15.66
N THR A 98 -6.28 -8.43 -15.92
CA THR A 98 -7.32 -9.40 -16.32
C THR A 98 -8.44 -9.49 -15.28
N ASP A 99 -8.10 -9.55 -14.00
CA ASP A 99 -9.10 -9.71 -12.93
C ASP A 99 -9.90 -8.42 -12.71
N LEU A 100 -9.27 -7.25 -12.85
CA LEU A 100 -9.98 -5.98 -12.88
C LEU A 100 -10.96 -5.84 -14.05
N GLU A 101 -10.61 -6.36 -15.21
CA GLU A 101 -11.51 -6.41 -16.38
C GLU A 101 -12.72 -7.31 -16.15
N LYS A 102 -12.52 -8.42 -15.42
CA LYS A 102 -13.60 -9.32 -14.98
C LYS A 102 -14.48 -8.74 -13.86
N GLY A 103 -14.12 -7.57 -13.34
CA GLY A 103 -14.93 -6.87 -12.34
C GLY A 103 -14.45 -7.00 -10.90
N GLU A 104 -13.30 -7.63 -10.64
CA GLU A 104 -12.75 -7.64 -9.27
C GLU A 104 -12.38 -6.22 -8.81
N ARG A 105 -12.71 -5.89 -7.56
CA ARG A 105 -12.46 -4.56 -6.97
C ARG A 105 -11.94 -4.63 -5.54
N LYS A 106 -12.15 -5.77 -4.87
CA LYS A 106 -11.81 -5.93 -3.46
C LYS A 106 -10.38 -6.43 -3.31
N VAL A 107 -9.52 -5.61 -2.74
CA VAL A 107 -8.11 -5.96 -2.51
C VAL A 107 -7.97 -7.27 -1.72
N GLU A 108 -8.79 -7.43 -0.68
CA GLU A 108 -8.76 -8.61 0.17
C GLU A 108 -9.07 -9.91 -0.61
N VAL A 109 -10.16 -9.90 -1.38
CA VAL A 109 -10.59 -11.06 -2.17
C VAL A 109 -9.55 -11.40 -3.23
N TRP A 110 -9.04 -10.41 -3.93
CA TRP A 110 -8.01 -10.60 -4.94
C TRP A 110 -6.71 -11.14 -4.34
N ALA A 111 -6.26 -10.57 -3.22
CA ALA A 111 -5.04 -11.00 -2.54
C ALA A 111 -5.13 -12.46 -2.08
N ASP A 112 -6.29 -12.88 -1.57
CA ASP A 112 -6.51 -14.26 -1.16
C ASP A 112 -6.47 -15.22 -2.36
N SER A 113 -7.03 -14.81 -3.50
CA SER A 113 -7.00 -15.63 -4.73
C SER A 113 -5.59 -15.80 -5.30
N ILE A 114 -4.70 -14.84 -5.08
CA ILE A 114 -3.29 -14.86 -5.54
C ILE A 114 -2.38 -15.65 -4.57
N GLY A 115 -2.80 -15.81 -3.32
CA GLY A 115 -1.96 -16.38 -2.27
C GLY A 115 -1.06 -15.34 -1.63
N VAL A 116 -1.65 -14.43 -0.86
CA VAL A 116 -0.91 -13.39 -0.13
C VAL A 116 -0.17 -13.97 1.07
N ASN A 117 1.06 -13.51 1.27
CA ASN A 117 1.82 -13.74 2.50
C ASN A 117 1.63 -12.55 3.45
N THR A 118 1.64 -12.79 4.75
CA THR A 118 1.54 -11.72 5.74
C THR A 118 2.78 -11.64 6.62
N VAL A 119 3.16 -10.42 6.97
CA VAL A 119 4.19 -10.12 7.95
C VAL A 119 3.52 -9.51 9.17
N ASN A 120 3.61 -10.19 10.30
CA ASN A 120 3.07 -9.69 11.56
C ASN A 120 3.96 -8.56 12.10
N ILE A 121 3.34 -7.46 12.47
CA ILE A 121 4.00 -6.34 13.15
C ILE A 121 3.32 -6.11 14.48
N ASP A 122 4.08 -6.32 15.55
CA ASP A 122 3.67 -5.90 16.89
C ASP A 122 4.06 -4.44 17.10
N TYR A 123 3.14 -3.65 17.61
CA TYR A 123 3.37 -2.25 17.83
C TYR A 123 3.02 -1.80 19.25
N LYS A 124 3.62 -0.70 19.67
CA LYS A 124 3.22 0.06 20.86
C LYS A 124 2.42 1.27 20.41
N LYS A 125 1.64 1.85 21.31
CA LYS A 125 0.93 3.11 21.00
C LYS A 125 1.93 4.21 20.64
N PRO A 126 1.58 5.13 19.72
CA PRO A 126 0.32 5.16 18.96
C PRO A 126 0.24 4.04 17.91
N ASP A 127 -0.98 3.66 17.55
CA ASP A 127 -1.24 2.67 16.51
C ASP A 127 -0.73 3.18 15.15
N PRO A 128 0.27 2.53 14.52
CA PRO A 128 0.80 2.96 13.24
C PRO A 128 -0.19 2.85 12.08
N PHE A 129 -1.25 2.06 12.25
CA PHE A 129 -2.27 1.82 11.23
C PHE A 129 -3.54 2.67 11.43
N PHE A 130 -3.51 3.60 12.40
CA PHE A 130 -4.63 4.51 12.63
C PHE A 130 -4.88 5.39 11.40
N ASN A 131 -6.10 5.28 10.83
CA ASN A 131 -6.53 6.05 9.66
C ASN A 131 -7.26 7.33 10.06
N ILE A 132 -6.99 8.42 9.34
CA ILE A 132 -7.72 9.69 9.44
C ILE A 132 -8.77 9.75 8.32
N ASN A 133 -10.01 9.34 8.62
CA ASN A 133 -11.12 9.40 7.67
C ASN A 133 -12.08 10.55 7.95
N THR A 134 -12.13 11.05 9.18
CA THR A 134 -13.04 12.08 9.66
C THR A 134 -12.30 13.23 10.32
N LYS A 135 -13.01 14.37 10.55
CA LYS A 135 -12.47 15.48 11.33
C LYS A 135 -12.20 15.09 12.78
N GLU A 136 -12.96 14.17 13.32
CA GLU A 136 -12.80 13.61 14.66
C GLU A 136 -11.51 12.77 14.75
N ASP A 137 -11.20 11.97 13.72
CA ASP A 137 -9.94 11.22 13.66
C ASP A 137 -8.75 12.17 13.58
N LEU A 138 -8.87 13.24 12.80
CA LEU A 138 -7.81 14.25 12.72
C LEU A 138 -7.56 14.92 14.08
N LYS A 139 -8.61 15.24 14.85
CA LYS A 139 -8.46 15.80 16.20
C LYS A 139 -7.74 14.82 17.11
N LYS A 140 -8.14 13.53 17.10
CA LYS A 140 -7.48 12.47 17.89
C LYS A 140 -6.01 12.33 17.51
N ALA A 141 -5.69 12.34 16.21
CA ALA A 141 -4.31 12.27 15.75
C ALA A 141 -3.46 13.45 16.28
N ILE A 142 -4.00 14.68 16.24
CA ILE A 142 -3.33 15.88 16.77
C ILE A 142 -3.10 15.76 18.29
N GLU A 143 -4.06 15.24 19.04
CA GLU A 143 -3.94 15.02 20.48
C GLU A 143 -2.83 13.99 20.81
N ILE A 144 -2.79 12.89 20.07
CA ILE A 144 -1.74 11.88 20.20
C ILE A 144 -0.36 12.50 19.95
N MET A 145 -0.20 13.26 18.85
CA MET A 145 1.07 13.89 18.49
C MET A 145 1.56 14.95 19.49
N LYS A 146 0.68 15.51 20.32
CA LYS A 146 1.07 16.48 21.36
C LYS A 146 1.55 15.83 22.66
N ASN A 147 1.20 14.54 22.84
CA ASN A 147 1.49 13.79 24.07
C ASN A 147 2.69 12.82 23.92
N ASP A 148 3.26 12.72 22.69
CA ASP A 148 4.50 12.02 22.38
C ASP A 148 5.68 13.02 22.41
#